data_7d71a2bf1d82057f57a2b408e7ec9635
#
_entry.id   7d71a2bf1d82057f57a2b408e7ec9635
#
_cell.length_a   1.000
_cell.length_b   1.000
_cell.length_c   1.000
_cell.angle_alpha   90.00
_cell.angle_beta   90.00
_cell.angle_gamma   90.00
#
_symmetry.space_group_name_H-M   'P 1'
#
loop_
_entity.id
_entity.type
_entity.pdbx_description
1 polymer ?
#
loop_
_entity_poly.entity_id
_entity_poly.type
_entity_poly.pdbx_seq_one_letter_code
_entity_poly.pdbx_strand_id
1 'polypeptide(L)'
;MAIVCFIRYEVDPFQRDLFRQYAEQWGRIIPRCGGDLVGYFLPHEGTNNVAWGLIAFDSLASYEAYRARIKADSEGRANFAFAQAHRLIMREERTFVESVEGTFRAAREEQTK
;
A
#
# COMPACT_ATOMS: atom_id res chain seq x y z
N MET A 1 6.50 15.94 -10.14
CA MET A 1 5.27 15.13 -10.24
C MET A 1 5.55 13.73 -9.72
N ALA A 2 4.63 13.17 -8.96
CA ALA A 2 4.74 11.80 -8.49
C ALA A 2 3.67 10.94 -9.16
N ILE A 3 3.97 9.67 -9.34
CA ILE A 3 2.99 8.66 -9.72
C ILE A 3 2.55 7.99 -8.43
N VAL A 4 1.25 7.97 -8.15
CA VAL A 4 0.73 7.38 -6.92
C VAL A 4 -0.11 6.17 -7.28
N CYS A 5 0.21 5.05 -6.66
CA CYS A 5 -0.55 3.82 -6.80
C CYS A 5 -1.62 3.80 -5.72
N PHE A 6 -2.87 3.87 -6.13
CA PHE A 6 -4.02 3.72 -5.24
C PHE A 6 -4.46 2.27 -5.31
N ILE A 7 -4.34 1.57 -4.20
CA ILE A 7 -4.79 0.19 -4.11
C ILE A 7 -6.10 0.18 -3.34
N ARG A 8 -7.17 -0.25 -4.01
CA ARG A 8 -8.47 -0.43 -3.38
C ARG A 8 -8.63 -1.90 -3.04
N TYR A 9 -8.83 -2.18 -1.76
CA TYR A 9 -9.02 -3.55 -1.27
C TYR A 9 -10.45 -3.75 -0.86
N GLU A 10 -11.06 -4.84 -1.34
CA GLU A 10 -12.30 -5.34 -0.74
C GLU A 10 -11.89 -6.46 0.20
N VAL A 11 -12.11 -6.23 1.49
CA VAL A 11 -11.61 -7.11 2.53
C VAL A 11 -12.76 -7.82 3.25
N ASP A 12 -12.44 -8.92 3.90
CA ASP A 12 -13.39 -9.62 4.76
C ASP A 12 -13.64 -8.76 6.01
N PRO A 13 -14.85 -8.22 6.18
CA PRO A 13 -15.12 -7.31 7.30
C PRO A 13 -15.01 -7.99 8.67
N PHE A 14 -15.08 -9.30 8.73
CA PHE A 14 -14.94 -10.05 9.96
C PHE A 14 -13.49 -10.25 10.38
N GLN A 15 -12.55 -9.91 9.51
CA GLN A 15 -11.11 -10.07 9.76
C GLN A 15 -10.37 -8.73 9.70
N ARG A 16 -11.03 -7.66 10.11
CA ARG A 16 -10.48 -6.30 10.07
C ARG A 16 -9.14 -6.20 10.83
N ASP A 17 -9.04 -6.85 11.98
CA ASP A 17 -7.80 -6.80 12.78
C ASP A 17 -6.65 -7.53 12.11
N LEU A 18 -6.92 -8.62 11.41
CA LEU A 18 -5.89 -9.32 10.65
C LEU A 18 -5.42 -8.49 9.46
N PHE A 19 -6.34 -7.78 8.79
CA PHE A 19 -5.95 -6.87 7.72
C PHE A 19 -5.10 -5.72 8.27
N ARG A 20 -5.42 -5.21 9.47
CA ARG A 20 -4.59 -4.20 10.12
C ARG A 20 -3.16 -4.70 10.30
N GLN A 21 -2.98 -5.92 10.78
CA GLN A 21 -1.66 -6.52 10.94
C GLN A 21 -0.92 -6.61 9.60
N TYR A 22 -1.61 -7.02 8.56
CA TYR A 22 -1.08 -7.08 7.21
C TYR A 22 -0.60 -5.70 6.75
N ALA A 23 -1.41 -4.67 6.96
CA ALA A 23 -1.06 -3.30 6.59
C ALA A 23 0.11 -2.77 7.41
N GLU A 24 0.15 -3.08 8.70
CA GLU A 24 1.25 -2.65 9.58
C GLU A 24 2.59 -3.21 9.12
N GLN A 25 2.62 -4.46 8.65
CA GLN A 25 3.84 -5.06 8.11
C GLN A 25 4.34 -4.28 6.89
N TRP A 26 3.43 -3.86 6.02
CA TRP A 26 3.80 -3.06 4.85
C TRP A 26 4.41 -1.71 5.24
N GLY A 27 4.05 -1.16 6.38
CA GLY A 27 4.62 0.08 6.89
C GLY A 27 6.14 0.01 7.03
N ARG A 28 6.68 -1.18 7.30
CA ARG A 28 8.12 -1.43 7.41
C ARG A 28 8.70 -1.90 6.07
N ILE A 29 8.00 -2.77 5.39
CA ILE A 29 8.54 -3.45 4.19
C ILE A 29 8.58 -2.52 2.98
N ILE A 30 7.52 -1.76 2.73
CA ILE A 30 7.41 -0.92 1.53
C ILE A 30 8.52 0.14 1.46
N PRO A 31 8.78 0.93 2.52
CA PRO A 31 9.87 1.90 2.46
C PRO A 31 11.23 1.25 2.22
N ARG A 32 11.48 0.10 2.85
CA ARG A 32 12.74 -0.63 2.68
C ARG A 32 12.93 -1.08 1.24
N CYS A 33 11.85 -1.38 0.54
CA CYS A 33 11.91 -1.84 -0.85
C CYS A 33 11.82 -0.70 -1.87
N GLY A 34 11.82 0.54 -1.42
CA GLY A 34 11.89 1.70 -2.31
C GLY A 34 10.57 2.36 -2.64
N GLY A 35 9.48 1.97 -1.98
CA GLY A 35 8.20 2.66 -2.11
C GLY A 35 8.08 3.79 -1.10
N ASP A 36 7.50 4.90 -1.52
CA ASP A 36 7.19 6.00 -0.60
C ASP A 36 5.75 5.82 -0.13
N LEU A 37 5.60 5.16 1.02
CA LEU A 37 4.28 4.80 1.53
C LEU A 37 3.58 6.05 2.07
N VAL A 38 2.50 6.43 1.40
CA VAL A 38 1.63 7.51 1.88
C VAL A 38 0.80 7.02 3.06
N GLY A 39 0.23 5.83 2.96
CA GLY A 39 -0.47 5.23 4.08
C GLY A 39 -1.36 4.07 3.69
N TYR A 40 -1.79 3.33 4.71
CA TYR A 40 -2.86 2.36 4.61
C TYR A 40 -4.04 2.88 5.43
N PHE A 41 -5.23 2.63 4.94
CA PHE A 41 -6.45 3.19 5.54
C PHE A 41 -7.50 2.10 5.67
N LEU A 42 -8.04 1.97 6.87
CA LEU A 42 -9.10 1.02 7.16
C LEU A 42 -10.47 1.69 7.02
N PRO A 43 -11.53 0.93 6.76
CA PRO A 43 -12.88 1.51 6.77
C PRO A 43 -13.21 2.01 8.17
N HIS A 44 -13.74 3.22 8.24
CA HIS A 44 -14.18 3.85 9.48
C HIS A 44 -15.70 3.96 9.49
N GLU A 45 -16.23 4.61 8.45
CA GLU A 45 -17.66 4.84 8.31
C GLU A 45 -18.01 4.89 6.84
N GLY A 46 -19.21 4.47 6.47
CA GLY A 46 -19.66 4.40 5.09
C GLY A 46 -19.57 3.01 4.51
N THR A 47 -18.41 2.37 4.57
CA THR A 47 -18.24 0.97 4.19
C THR A 47 -17.59 0.22 5.34
N ASN A 48 -17.79 -1.10 5.37
CA ASN A 48 -17.13 -1.95 6.35
C ASN A 48 -16.09 -2.88 5.73
N ASN A 49 -15.94 -2.83 4.40
CA ASN A 49 -15.13 -3.78 3.66
C ASN A 49 -14.18 -3.15 2.64
N VAL A 50 -14.07 -1.83 2.61
CA VAL A 50 -13.14 -1.16 1.69
C VAL A 50 -11.99 -0.55 2.47
N ALA A 51 -10.78 -0.97 2.13
CA ALA A 51 -9.53 -0.42 2.67
C ALA A 51 -8.69 0.11 1.52
N TRP A 52 -7.71 0.95 1.84
CA TRP A 52 -6.88 1.60 0.83
C TRP A 52 -5.41 1.52 1.19
N GLY A 53 -4.57 1.38 0.18
CA GLY A 53 -3.13 1.56 0.31
C GLY A 53 -2.67 2.53 -0.75
N LEU A 54 -1.91 3.54 -0.36
CA LEU A 54 -1.41 4.58 -1.26
C LEU A 54 0.11 4.61 -1.18
N ILE A 55 0.76 4.43 -2.33
CA ILE A 55 2.21 4.37 -2.42
C ILE A 55 2.66 5.28 -3.55
N ALA A 56 3.59 6.20 -3.27
CA ALA A 56 4.08 7.15 -4.27
C ALA A 56 5.42 6.68 -4.86
N PHE A 57 5.63 7.01 -6.12
CA PHE A 57 6.85 6.68 -6.87
C PHE A 57 7.21 7.86 -7.77
N ASP A 58 8.49 8.00 -8.08
CA ASP A 58 8.94 9.05 -8.99
C ASP A 58 8.48 8.78 -10.43
N SER A 59 8.35 7.50 -10.79
CA SER A 59 7.99 7.09 -12.15
C SER A 59 7.45 5.66 -12.13
N LEU A 60 6.90 5.23 -13.25
CA LEU A 60 6.49 3.83 -13.42
C LEU A 60 7.70 2.90 -13.40
N ALA A 61 8.86 3.35 -13.89
CA ALA A 61 10.08 2.56 -13.80
C ALA A 61 10.48 2.31 -12.36
N SER A 62 10.34 3.32 -11.48
CA SER A 62 10.59 3.17 -10.04
C SER A 62 9.64 2.16 -9.43
N TYR A 63 8.37 2.19 -9.85
CA TYR A 63 7.38 1.22 -9.39
C TYR A 63 7.77 -0.20 -9.78
N GLU A 64 8.21 -0.41 -11.02
CA GLU A 64 8.61 -1.74 -11.49
C GLU A 64 9.82 -2.27 -10.70
N ALA A 65 10.81 -1.41 -10.45
CA ALA A 65 11.98 -1.78 -9.64
C ALA A 65 11.56 -2.16 -8.21
N TYR A 66 10.66 -1.39 -7.63
CA TYR A 66 10.08 -1.69 -6.31
C TYR A 66 9.37 -3.05 -6.32
N ARG A 67 8.57 -3.34 -7.34
CA ARG A 67 7.85 -4.62 -7.43
C ARG A 67 8.82 -5.80 -7.47
N ALA A 68 9.92 -5.66 -8.18
CA ALA A 68 10.94 -6.70 -8.20
C ALA A 68 11.56 -6.92 -6.82
N ARG A 69 11.86 -5.82 -6.11
CA ARG A 69 12.43 -5.91 -4.76
C ARG A 69 11.48 -6.54 -3.76
N ILE A 70 10.21 -6.17 -3.81
CA ILE A 70 9.25 -6.70 -2.83
C ILE A 70 8.96 -8.19 -3.06
N LYS A 71 8.99 -8.63 -4.31
CA LYS A 71 8.84 -10.06 -4.63
C LYS A 71 10.04 -10.89 -4.17
N ALA A 72 11.22 -10.28 -4.09
CA ALA A 72 12.44 -10.94 -3.62
C ALA A 72 12.59 -10.86 -2.10
N ASP A 73 11.87 -9.96 -1.45
CA ASP A 73 11.99 -9.75 -0.01
C ASP A 73 11.27 -10.86 0.77
N SER A 74 11.97 -11.50 1.71
CA SER A 74 11.42 -12.63 2.45
C SER A 74 10.21 -12.22 3.31
N GLU A 75 10.25 -11.05 3.93
CA GLU A 75 9.13 -10.57 4.73
C GLU A 75 7.96 -10.15 3.84
N GLY A 76 8.25 -9.60 2.65
CA GLY A 76 7.21 -9.27 1.68
C GLY A 76 6.45 -10.51 1.23
N ARG A 77 7.20 -11.58 0.89
CA ARG A 77 6.58 -12.86 0.52
C ARG A 77 5.76 -13.44 1.67
N ALA A 78 6.28 -13.36 2.90
CA ALA A 78 5.57 -13.86 4.08
C ALA A 78 4.27 -13.09 4.30
N ASN A 79 4.28 -11.78 4.07
CA ASN A 79 3.09 -10.96 4.25
C ASN A 79 2.01 -11.25 3.21
N PHE A 80 2.40 -11.46 1.95
CA PHE A 80 1.47 -11.91 0.91
C PHE A 80 0.87 -13.27 1.27
N ALA A 81 1.71 -14.20 1.74
CA ALA A 81 1.26 -15.53 2.15
C ALA A 81 0.29 -15.46 3.34
N PHE A 82 0.54 -14.56 4.27
CA PHE A 82 -0.34 -14.34 5.42
C PHE A 82 -1.75 -13.91 4.97
N ALA A 83 -1.81 -12.93 4.07
CA ALA A 83 -3.09 -12.45 3.56
C ALA A 83 -3.84 -13.55 2.81
N GLN A 84 -3.11 -14.36 2.04
CA GLN A 84 -3.72 -15.44 1.26
C GLN A 84 -4.20 -16.58 2.14
N ALA A 85 -3.42 -16.96 3.14
CA ALA A 85 -3.79 -18.03 4.07
C ALA A 85 -5.06 -17.68 4.85
N HIS A 86 -5.23 -16.44 5.24
CA HIS A 86 -6.39 -15.97 5.99
C HIS A 86 -7.52 -15.48 5.11
N ARG A 87 -7.33 -15.45 3.81
CA ARG A 87 -8.33 -14.97 2.85
C ARG A 87 -8.84 -13.57 3.20
N LEU A 88 -7.91 -12.67 3.46
CA LEU A 88 -8.23 -11.31 3.91
C LEU A 88 -8.79 -10.44 2.80
N ILE A 89 -8.31 -10.64 1.57
CA ILE A 89 -8.59 -9.77 0.44
C ILE A 89 -9.47 -10.51 -0.57
N MET A 90 -10.68 -9.99 -0.77
CA MET A 90 -11.63 -10.55 -1.73
C MET A 90 -11.37 -10.03 -3.13
N ARG A 91 -10.92 -8.77 -3.22
CA ARG A 91 -10.62 -8.13 -4.50
C ARG A 91 -9.62 -7.00 -4.27
N GLU A 92 -8.73 -6.80 -5.24
CA GLU A 92 -7.74 -5.75 -5.19
C GLU A 92 -7.71 -5.05 -6.55
N GLU A 93 -7.78 -3.72 -6.53
CA GLU A 93 -7.67 -2.90 -7.73
C GLU A 93 -6.54 -1.91 -7.55
N ARG A 94 -5.71 -1.74 -8.58
CA ARG A 94 -4.62 -0.78 -8.57
C ARG A 94 -4.88 0.27 -9.64
N THR A 95 -4.85 1.53 -9.23
CA THR A 95 -5.00 2.66 -10.14
C THR A 95 -3.80 3.56 -9.98
N PHE A 96 -3.17 3.92 -11.09
CA PHE A 96 -2.02 4.81 -11.09
C PHE A 96 -2.47 6.20 -11.50
N VAL A 97 -2.18 7.19 -10.67
CA VAL A 97 -2.57 8.57 -10.89
C VAL A 97 -1.36 9.47 -10.78
N GLU A 98 -1.45 10.67 -11.35
CA GLU A 98 -0.41 11.68 -11.24
C GLU A 98 -0.79 12.68 -10.16
N SER A 99 0.19 13.06 -9.34
CA SER A 99 -0.05 14.12 -8.36
C SER A 99 -0.17 15.46 -9.08
N VAL A 100 -1.04 16.33 -8.57
CA VAL A 100 -1.16 17.70 -9.04
C VAL A 100 -0.21 18.56 -8.23
N GLU A 101 0.67 19.28 -8.89
CA GLU A 101 1.69 20.09 -8.25
C GLU A 101 1.07 21.08 -7.27
N GLY A 102 1.66 21.20 -6.11
CA GLY A 102 1.19 22.11 -5.06
C GLY A 102 0.09 21.54 -4.17
N THR A 103 -0.43 20.34 -4.48
CA THR A 103 -1.56 19.75 -3.73
C THR A 103 -1.18 18.46 -3.00
N PHE A 104 -0.03 17.88 -3.31
CA PHE A 104 0.36 16.57 -2.79
C PHE A 104 1.65 16.67 -2.01
N ARG A 105 1.69 15.96 -0.87
CA ARG A 105 2.91 15.79 -0.09
C ARG A 105 3.12 14.31 0.20
N ALA A 106 4.24 13.76 -0.29
CA ALA A 106 4.67 12.43 0.08
C ALA A 106 5.23 12.47 1.50
N ALA A 107 5.19 11.32 2.20
CA ALA A 107 5.68 11.21 3.58
C ALA A 107 7.13 11.67 3.69
N ARG A 108 7.96 11.39 2.69
CA ARG A 108 9.36 11.77 2.66
C ARG A 108 9.56 13.28 2.61
N GLU A 109 8.70 14.01 1.90
CA GLU A 109 8.77 15.46 1.81
C GLU A 109 8.45 16.12 3.16
N GLU A 110 7.52 15.56 3.91
CA GLU A 110 7.18 16.06 5.24
C GLU A 110 8.33 15.91 6.20
N GLN A 111 9.09 14.83 6.08
CA GLN A 111 10.24 14.57 6.94
C GLN A 111 11.40 15.55 6.71
N THR A 112 11.49 16.16 5.54
CA THR A 112 12.57 17.08 5.21
C THR A 112 12.31 18.51 5.65
N LYS A 113 11.16 18.80 6.15
CA LYS A 113 10.84 20.10 6.71
C LYS A 113 11.31 20.19 8.14
#